data_8173ed6bdaba1142b5edf35a77be6efe
#
_entry.id   8173ed6bdaba1142b5edf35a77be6efe
#
_cell.length_a   1.000
_cell.length_b   1.000
_cell.length_c   1.000
_cell.angle_alpha   90.00
_cell.angle_beta   90.00
_cell.angle_gamma   90.00
#
_symmetry.space_group_name_H-M   'P 1'
#
loop_
_entity.id
_entity.type
_entity.pdbx_description
1 polymer ?
#
loop_
_entity_poly.entity_id
_entity_poly.type
_entity_poly.pdbx_seq_one_letter_code
_entity_poly.pdbx_strand_id
1 'polypeptide(L)'
;MKKAIALATVLVSTNFVAIASEDSQVQDMSDPLAVYTQLGGGITDRGLNFKMGQTFDTGSETTMGMNVLEIKGALGETLGFRDDANDSVDSMRFRRFQADMTNGRGMQIDANYDFNAEAGSLSYSFIQALPKFGPVQFYPLAGVGVAFANNALGDNGEVISGYSVPGTFGLVGTYTKIEITDKIWLNYNPMWMTTLSGSTLYTEAGFNGESSVLAHEVAASYQFTPRFNVRYFANWTEYSQFKDGEHRIEFNYQI
;
A
#
# COMPACT_ATOMS: atom_id res chain seq x y z
N MET A 1 19.36 -25.13 -22.18
CA MET A 1 20.39 -24.08 -22.24
C MET A 1 20.13 -23.17 -21.06
N LYS A 2 20.92 -23.23 -20.01
CA LYS A 2 20.78 -22.43 -18.79
C LYS A 2 21.17 -20.98 -19.10
N LYS A 3 20.24 -20.06 -19.12
CA LYS A 3 20.54 -18.63 -19.20
C LYS A 3 20.91 -18.16 -17.80
N ALA A 4 22.17 -17.88 -17.55
CA ALA A 4 22.64 -17.19 -16.37
C ALA A 4 22.12 -15.75 -16.43
N ILE A 5 21.17 -15.40 -15.56
CA ILE A 5 20.77 -14.02 -15.34
C ILE A 5 21.82 -13.41 -14.43
N ALA A 6 22.65 -12.53 -15.00
CA ALA A 6 23.56 -11.71 -14.22
C ALA A 6 22.72 -10.71 -13.41
N LEU A 7 22.67 -10.91 -12.10
CA LEU A 7 22.13 -9.96 -11.14
C LEU A 7 23.06 -8.73 -11.17
N ALA A 8 22.68 -7.71 -11.94
CA ALA A 8 23.37 -6.43 -11.92
C ALA A 8 23.06 -5.76 -10.58
N THR A 9 23.96 -5.92 -9.63
CA THR A 9 23.97 -5.17 -8.39
C THR A 9 24.27 -3.71 -8.72
N VAL A 10 23.23 -2.92 -8.98
CA VAL A 10 23.35 -1.47 -9.01
C VAL A 10 23.51 -1.04 -7.55
N LEU A 11 24.74 -1.00 -7.08
CA LEU A 11 25.13 -0.25 -5.91
C LEU A 11 24.94 1.23 -6.26
N VAL A 12 23.72 1.74 -6.07
CA VAL A 12 23.51 3.17 -5.91
C VAL A 12 24.13 3.51 -4.57
N SER A 13 25.39 3.95 -4.61
CA SER A 13 26.02 4.63 -3.48
C SER A 13 25.32 5.99 -3.31
N THR A 14 24.08 5.98 -2.82
CA THR A 14 23.53 7.14 -2.18
C THR A 14 24.35 7.31 -0.90
N ASN A 15 25.13 8.41 -0.82
CA ASN A 15 25.60 8.89 0.43
C ASN A 15 24.36 9.14 1.30
N PHE A 16 23.97 8.16 2.10
CA PHE A 16 23.12 8.38 3.25
C PHE A 16 23.93 9.30 4.17
N VAL A 17 23.81 10.60 3.96
CA VAL A 17 24.07 11.53 5.02
C VAL A 17 23.05 11.13 6.07
N ALA A 18 23.50 10.37 7.06
CA ALA A 18 22.78 10.19 8.29
C ALA A 18 22.66 11.60 8.88
N ILE A 19 21.60 12.31 8.53
CA ILE A 19 21.09 13.39 9.34
C ILE A 19 20.49 12.66 10.56
N ALA A 20 21.35 12.27 11.47
CA ALA A 20 20.98 12.07 12.84
C ALA A 20 20.64 13.48 13.35
N SER A 21 19.42 13.94 13.06
CA SER A 21 18.84 15.03 13.79
C SER A 21 18.61 14.50 15.20
N GLU A 22 19.29 15.13 16.13
CA GLU A 22 19.09 14.99 17.56
C GLU A 22 17.60 14.92 17.87
N ASP A 23 17.17 13.90 18.64
CA ASP A 23 15.82 13.69 19.14
C ASP A 23 14.68 13.61 18.08
N SER A 24 14.77 12.70 17.12
CA SER A 24 13.56 12.26 16.43
C SER A 24 12.69 11.53 17.45
N GLN A 25 11.65 12.21 17.97
CA GLN A 25 10.67 11.58 18.86
C GLN A 25 10.13 10.33 18.18
N VAL A 26 10.23 9.18 18.87
CA VAL A 26 9.68 7.93 18.38
C VAL A 26 8.19 8.12 18.18
N GLN A 27 7.74 7.92 16.95
CA GLN A 27 6.33 8.04 16.59
C GLN A 27 5.56 6.78 17.00
N ASP A 28 4.26 6.93 17.28
CA ASP A 28 3.37 5.79 17.49
C ASP A 28 3.16 5.02 16.16
N MET A 29 3.85 3.89 16.01
CA MET A 29 3.77 3.07 14.80
C MET A 29 2.38 2.45 14.58
N SER A 30 1.46 2.54 15.53
CA SER A 30 0.09 2.08 15.39
C SER A 30 -0.85 3.14 14.78
N ASP A 31 -0.44 4.41 14.76
CA ASP A 31 -1.22 5.50 14.17
C ASP A 31 -1.12 5.48 12.64
N PRO A 32 -2.20 5.35 11.88
CA PRO A 32 -2.21 5.43 10.43
C PRO A 32 -1.68 6.74 9.83
N LEU A 33 -1.70 7.84 10.60
CA LEU A 33 -1.16 9.13 10.19
C LEU A 33 0.27 9.38 10.68
N ALA A 34 0.88 8.44 11.40
CA ALA A 34 2.26 8.59 11.87
C ALA A 34 3.26 8.72 10.70
N VAL A 35 4.14 9.69 10.82
CA VAL A 35 5.15 10.02 9.79
C VAL A 35 6.54 9.81 10.39
N TYR A 36 7.26 8.81 9.89
CA TYR A 36 8.60 8.44 10.36
C TYR A 36 9.40 7.73 9.27
N THR A 37 10.72 7.85 9.33
CA THR A 37 11.60 7.07 8.46
C THR A 37 11.60 5.62 8.93
N GLN A 38 11.41 4.66 8.00
CA GLN A 38 11.25 3.25 8.32
C GLN A 38 11.84 2.33 7.27
N LEU A 39 12.23 1.17 7.73
CA LEU A 39 12.50 0.00 6.90
C LEU A 39 11.58 -1.14 7.32
N GLY A 40 11.11 -1.89 6.36
CA GLY A 40 10.31 -3.08 6.58
C GLY A 40 10.65 -4.17 5.59
N GLY A 41 10.35 -5.38 6.00
CA GLY A 41 10.48 -6.54 5.13
C GLY A 41 9.71 -7.70 5.71
N GLY A 42 9.39 -8.67 4.87
CA GLY A 42 8.60 -9.80 5.31
C GLY A 42 8.38 -10.83 4.23
N ILE A 43 7.47 -11.74 4.52
CA ILE A 43 7.09 -12.84 3.65
C ILE A 43 5.60 -12.70 3.33
N THR A 44 5.29 -12.82 2.05
CA THR A 44 3.92 -12.91 1.54
C THR A 44 3.66 -14.32 1.02
N ASP A 45 2.42 -14.61 0.72
CA ASP A 45 2.03 -15.84 0.02
C ASP A 45 2.69 -15.97 -1.36
N ARG A 46 3.15 -14.86 -1.97
CA ARG A 46 3.81 -14.79 -3.29
C ARG A 46 5.32 -14.59 -3.22
N GLY A 47 5.96 -14.56 -2.04
CA GLY A 47 7.40 -14.37 -1.87
C GLY A 47 7.75 -13.27 -0.87
N LEU A 48 8.92 -12.65 -1.04
CA LEU A 48 9.38 -11.60 -0.15
C LEU A 48 8.74 -10.24 -0.48
N ASN A 49 8.54 -9.44 0.58
CA ASN A 49 8.25 -8.02 0.42
C ASN A 49 9.29 -7.15 1.13
N PHE A 50 9.51 -5.96 0.58
CA PHE A 50 10.37 -4.92 1.14
C PHE A 50 9.63 -3.60 1.17
N LYS A 51 9.84 -2.85 2.23
CA LYS A 51 9.26 -1.52 2.41
C LYS A 51 10.31 -0.54 2.91
N MET A 52 10.34 0.65 2.33
CA MET A 52 11.15 1.77 2.78
C MET A 52 10.28 3.01 2.84
N GLY A 53 10.25 3.67 3.99
CA GLY A 53 9.62 4.97 4.20
C GLY A 53 10.66 6.02 4.53
N GLN A 54 10.54 7.20 3.95
CA GLN A 54 11.41 8.34 4.22
C GLN A 54 10.58 9.59 4.44
N THR A 55 10.81 10.25 5.56
CA THR A 55 10.23 11.57 5.85
C THR A 55 10.81 12.63 4.93
N PHE A 56 10.03 13.66 4.66
CA PHE A 56 10.48 14.86 3.94
C PHE A 56 9.91 16.12 4.59
N ASP A 57 10.64 17.21 4.43
CA ASP A 57 10.18 18.53 4.87
C ASP A 57 9.05 19.03 3.96
N THR A 58 7.92 19.38 4.55
CA THR A 58 6.76 19.94 3.83
C THR A 58 6.82 21.46 3.69
N GLY A 59 7.76 22.11 4.39
CA GLY A 59 7.82 23.56 4.53
C GLY A 59 6.81 24.14 5.53
N SER A 60 6.10 23.28 6.28
CA SER A 60 5.11 23.67 7.28
C SER A 60 5.51 23.15 8.66
N GLU A 61 5.40 23.98 9.69
CA GLU A 61 5.69 23.58 11.07
C GLU A 61 4.69 22.56 11.64
N THR A 62 3.49 22.49 11.07
CA THR A 62 2.41 21.63 11.56
C THR A 62 2.16 20.41 10.71
N THR A 63 2.72 20.35 9.49
CA THR A 63 2.48 19.27 8.54
C THR A 63 3.74 18.44 8.36
N MET A 64 3.62 17.15 8.58
CA MET A 64 4.67 16.17 8.32
C MET A 64 4.41 15.40 7.03
N GLY A 65 5.47 14.95 6.36
CA GLY A 65 5.35 14.20 5.11
C GLY A 65 6.27 12.98 5.04
N MET A 66 5.80 11.91 4.39
CA MET A 66 6.54 10.68 4.18
C MET A 66 6.27 10.09 2.80
N ASN A 67 7.31 9.64 2.14
CA ASN A 67 7.22 8.77 0.96
C ASN A 67 7.46 7.33 1.39
N VAL A 68 6.66 6.39 0.88
CA VAL A 68 6.82 4.95 1.14
C VAL A 68 6.88 4.21 -0.19
N LEU A 69 7.92 3.41 -0.37
CA LEU A 69 8.07 2.47 -1.48
C LEU A 69 7.94 1.05 -0.94
N GLU A 70 7.09 0.25 -1.57
CA GLU A 70 6.91 -1.18 -1.29
C GLU A 70 7.16 -1.97 -2.58
N ILE A 71 7.86 -3.10 -2.44
CA ILE A 71 8.12 -4.08 -3.51
C ILE A 71 7.68 -5.43 -2.98
N LYS A 72 6.87 -6.18 -3.74
CA LYS A 72 6.30 -7.45 -3.31
C LYS A 72 6.53 -8.55 -4.36
N GLY A 73 6.55 -9.80 -3.89
CA GLY A 73 6.57 -10.99 -4.72
C GLY A 73 7.96 -11.45 -5.14
N ALA A 74 9.04 -10.85 -4.63
CA ALA A 74 10.40 -11.31 -4.96
C ALA A 74 10.67 -12.72 -4.46
N LEU A 75 11.34 -13.57 -5.26
CA LEU A 75 11.69 -14.96 -4.95
C LEU A 75 10.46 -15.83 -4.64
N GLY A 76 9.37 -15.66 -5.38
CA GLY A 76 8.09 -16.31 -5.13
C GLY A 76 8.14 -17.83 -5.34
N GLU A 77 8.80 -18.34 -6.39
CA GLU A 77 8.96 -19.77 -6.62
C GLU A 77 9.75 -20.46 -5.50
N THR A 78 10.72 -19.73 -4.90
CA THR A 78 11.58 -20.27 -3.85
C THR A 78 10.99 -20.14 -2.45
N LEU A 79 10.30 -19.04 -2.14
CA LEU A 79 9.87 -18.66 -0.78
C LEU A 79 8.38 -18.36 -0.68
N GLY A 80 7.66 -18.28 -1.79
CA GLY A 80 6.20 -18.12 -1.81
C GLY A 80 5.48 -19.43 -1.45
N PHE A 81 4.19 -19.30 -1.16
CA PHE A 81 3.34 -20.43 -0.80
C PHE A 81 2.28 -20.72 -1.86
N ARG A 82 2.28 -19.99 -2.97
CA ARG A 82 1.36 -20.20 -4.11
C ARG A 82 2.08 -20.93 -5.23
N ASP A 83 1.38 -21.91 -5.81
CA ASP A 83 1.91 -22.74 -6.91
C ASP A 83 2.17 -21.93 -8.20
N ASP A 84 1.51 -20.77 -8.37
CA ASP A 84 1.63 -19.87 -9.52
C ASP A 84 2.66 -18.73 -9.31
N ALA A 85 3.35 -18.70 -8.16
CA ALA A 85 4.38 -17.70 -7.87
C ALA A 85 5.64 -17.96 -8.71
N ASN A 86 6.29 -16.89 -9.14
CA ASN A 86 7.60 -16.92 -9.82
C ASN A 86 8.61 -16.08 -9.03
N ASP A 87 9.90 -16.12 -9.43
CA ASP A 87 10.96 -15.41 -8.71
C ASP A 87 11.09 -13.92 -9.08
N SER A 88 10.26 -13.43 -10.02
CA SER A 88 10.22 -12.01 -10.39
C SER A 88 9.45 -11.20 -9.36
N VAL A 89 9.71 -9.89 -9.32
CA VAL A 89 8.88 -8.96 -8.53
C VAL A 89 7.47 -8.91 -9.13
N ASP A 90 6.45 -9.15 -8.31
CA ASP A 90 5.05 -9.10 -8.74
C ASP A 90 4.52 -7.68 -8.83
N SER A 91 4.81 -6.85 -7.81
CA SER A 91 4.23 -5.50 -7.75
C SER A 91 5.12 -4.50 -7.05
N MET A 92 4.86 -3.24 -7.38
CA MET A 92 5.45 -2.08 -6.72
C MET A 92 4.33 -1.11 -6.32
N ARG A 93 4.45 -0.51 -5.13
CA ARG A 93 3.55 0.55 -4.66
C ARG A 93 4.35 1.71 -4.12
N PHE A 94 4.03 2.90 -4.57
CA PHE A 94 4.56 4.15 -4.04
C PHE A 94 3.42 4.94 -3.38
N ARG A 95 3.65 5.40 -2.15
CA ARG A 95 2.70 6.25 -1.42
C ARG A 95 3.40 7.49 -0.91
N ARG A 96 2.77 8.62 -1.09
CA ARG A 96 3.17 9.89 -0.51
C ARG A 96 2.09 10.39 0.43
N PHE A 97 2.45 10.52 1.69
CA PHE A 97 1.56 11.01 2.75
C PHE A 97 1.96 12.41 3.18
N GLN A 98 0.96 13.19 3.54
CA GLN A 98 1.12 14.39 4.35
C GLN A 98 0.02 14.42 5.40
N ALA A 99 0.36 14.79 6.62
CA ALA A 99 -0.57 14.89 7.74
C ALA A 99 -0.32 16.17 8.53
N ASP A 100 -1.37 16.94 8.76
CA ASP A 100 -1.35 18.08 9.68
C ASP A 100 -1.62 17.56 11.10
N MET A 101 -0.59 17.63 11.93
CA MET A 101 -0.58 17.08 13.28
C MET A 101 -1.45 17.87 14.26
N THR A 102 -1.91 19.07 13.89
CA THR A 102 -2.76 19.91 14.75
C THR A 102 -4.23 19.59 14.65
N ASN A 103 -4.68 19.07 13.49
CA ASN A 103 -6.10 18.85 13.23
C ASN A 103 -6.40 17.44 12.68
N GLY A 104 -5.39 16.60 12.50
CA GLY A 104 -5.53 15.22 12.00
C GLY A 104 -6.00 15.11 10.54
N ARG A 105 -5.83 16.17 9.75
CA ARG A 105 -6.09 16.15 8.31
C ARG A 105 -4.88 15.65 7.57
N GLY A 106 -5.12 14.77 6.61
CA GLY A 106 -4.05 14.26 5.77
C GLY A 106 -4.48 14.13 4.32
N MET A 107 -3.48 13.91 3.49
CA MET A 107 -3.67 13.53 2.09
C MET A 107 -2.74 12.37 1.75
N GLN A 108 -3.14 11.60 0.75
CA GLN A 108 -2.34 10.50 0.23
C GLN A 108 -2.37 10.52 -1.30
N ILE A 109 -1.20 10.41 -1.91
CA ILE A 109 -1.04 9.95 -3.29
C ILE A 109 -0.63 8.50 -3.20
N ASP A 110 -1.29 7.62 -3.96
CA ASP A 110 -1.04 6.19 -3.97
C ASP A 110 -0.94 5.71 -5.43
N ALA A 111 0.22 5.22 -5.80
CA ALA A 111 0.50 4.65 -7.10
C ALA A 111 0.89 3.19 -6.91
N ASN A 112 0.20 2.29 -7.58
CA ASN A 112 0.54 0.88 -7.61
C ASN A 112 0.69 0.37 -9.04
N TYR A 113 1.50 -0.65 -9.20
CA TYR A 113 1.74 -1.32 -10.47
C TYR A 113 1.97 -2.80 -10.26
N ASP A 114 1.22 -3.62 -10.97
CA ASP A 114 1.39 -5.05 -11.07
C ASP A 114 2.17 -5.38 -12.34
N PHE A 115 3.33 -6.02 -12.21
CA PHE A 115 4.21 -6.34 -13.33
C PHE A 115 3.70 -7.51 -14.16
N ASN A 116 2.93 -8.42 -13.56
CA ASN A 116 2.37 -9.58 -14.27
C ASN A 116 1.15 -9.17 -15.10
N ALA A 117 0.30 -8.31 -14.55
CA ALA A 117 -0.86 -7.76 -15.25
C ALA A 117 -0.48 -6.58 -16.18
N GLU A 118 0.73 -6.04 -16.07
CA GLU A 118 1.15 -4.80 -16.73
C GLU A 118 0.13 -3.66 -16.55
N ALA A 119 -0.43 -3.56 -15.37
CA ALA A 119 -1.52 -2.65 -15.03
C ALA A 119 -1.30 -2.01 -13.66
N GLY A 120 -1.94 -0.87 -13.45
CA GLY A 120 -1.83 -0.18 -12.18
C GLY A 120 -2.85 0.93 -12.02
N SER A 121 -2.68 1.68 -10.95
CA SER A 121 -3.51 2.86 -10.69
C SER A 121 -2.72 3.96 -9.99
N LEU A 122 -3.22 5.18 -10.13
CA LEU A 122 -2.77 6.35 -9.40
C LEU A 122 -3.99 7.02 -8.77
N SER A 123 -3.98 7.23 -7.46
CA SER A 123 -5.07 7.87 -6.75
C SER A 123 -4.59 9.01 -5.85
N TYR A 124 -5.52 9.93 -5.58
CA TYR A 124 -5.37 11.00 -4.60
C TYR A 124 -6.56 10.94 -3.64
N SER A 125 -6.29 10.95 -2.35
CA SER A 125 -7.32 10.90 -1.32
C SER A 125 -7.04 11.84 -0.16
N PHE A 126 -8.11 12.33 0.46
CA PHE A 126 -8.09 13.01 1.74
C PHE A 126 -8.41 12.03 2.86
N ILE A 127 -7.83 12.24 4.03
CA ILE A 127 -8.04 11.47 5.23
C ILE A 127 -8.26 12.42 6.42
N GLN A 128 -9.09 12.02 7.37
CA GLN A 128 -9.34 12.78 8.59
C GLN A 128 -9.30 11.86 9.80
N ALA A 129 -8.39 12.13 10.75
CA ALA A 129 -8.47 11.48 12.05
C ALA A 129 -9.70 11.97 12.81
N LEU A 130 -10.54 11.04 13.25
CA LEU A 130 -11.65 11.35 14.15
C LEU A 130 -11.20 11.21 15.61
N PRO A 131 -11.91 11.85 16.54
CA PRO A 131 -11.68 11.62 17.97
C PRO A 131 -11.79 10.14 18.32
N LYS A 132 -10.94 9.68 19.22
CA LYS A 132 -10.92 8.29 19.69
C LYS A 132 -12.22 7.98 20.45
N PHE A 133 -12.84 6.84 20.14
CA PHE A 133 -14.03 6.32 20.80
C PHE A 133 -13.69 5.01 21.54
N GLY A 134 -13.47 5.11 22.83
CA GLY A 134 -12.96 3.98 23.62
C GLY A 134 -11.61 3.48 23.07
N PRO A 135 -11.46 2.17 22.77
CA PRO A 135 -10.25 1.62 22.19
C PRO A 135 -10.14 1.84 20.67
N VAL A 136 -11.15 2.43 20.03
CA VAL A 136 -11.25 2.52 18.57
C VAL A 136 -11.02 3.95 18.10
N GLN A 137 -10.25 4.10 17.05
CA GLN A 137 -10.08 5.35 16.32
C GLN A 137 -10.29 5.12 14.82
N PHE A 138 -11.06 6.00 14.18
CA PHE A 138 -11.35 5.95 12.75
C PHE A 138 -10.66 7.08 12.02
N TYR A 139 -10.24 6.78 10.80
CA TYR A 139 -9.60 7.70 9.88
C TYR A 139 -10.30 7.59 8.51
N PRO A 140 -11.55 8.10 8.39
CA PRO A 140 -12.25 8.09 7.11
C PRO A 140 -11.44 8.77 6.03
N LEU A 141 -11.52 8.23 4.83
CA LEU A 141 -10.87 8.77 3.65
C LEU A 141 -11.78 8.69 2.44
N ALA A 142 -11.58 9.62 1.52
CA ALA A 142 -12.24 9.64 0.22
C ALA A 142 -11.30 10.20 -0.84
N GLY A 143 -11.41 9.71 -2.07
CA GLY A 143 -10.53 10.13 -3.14
C GLY A 143 -11.00 9.70 -4.51
N VAL A 144 -10.18 10.02 -5.50
CA VAL A 144 -10.36 9.65 -6.90
C VAL A 144 -9.05 9.12 -7.48
N GLY A 145 -9.15 8.32 -8.51
CA GLY A 145 -7.97 7.77 -9.17
C GLY A 145 -8.20 7.48 -10.65
N VAL A 146 -7.12 7.12 -11.30
CA VAL A 146 -7.08 6.67 -12.69
C VAL A 146 -6.49 5.26 -12.72
N ALA A 147 -7.06 4.39 -13.54
CA ALA A 147 -6.49 3.10 -13.89
C ALA A 147 -5.67 3.25 -15.18
N PHE A 148 -4.58 2.51 -15.29
CA PHE A 148 -3.80 2.39 -16.52
C PHE A 148 -3.39 0.94 -16.75
N ALA A 149 -3.31 0.54 -18.01
CA ALA A 149 -2.91 -0.82 -18.37
C ALA A 149 -2.23 -0.85 -19.74
N ASN A 150 -1.29 -1.79 -19.92
CA ASN A 150 -0.73 -2.10 -21.22
C ASN A 150 -1.69 -3.04 -21.97
N ASN A 151 -1.89 -2.77 -23.26
CA ASN A 151 -2.77 -3.56 -24.12
C ASN A 151 -4.20 -3.74 -23.55
N ALA A 152 -4.75 -2.67 -22.98
CA ALA A 152 -6.12 -2.69 -22.46
C ALA A 152 -7.12 -3.00 -23.56
N LEU A 153 -8.23 -3.66 -23.18
CA LEU A 153 -9.34 -3.91 -24.10
C LEU A 153 -10.19 -2.65 -24.26
N GLY A 154 -10.47 -2.29 -25.50
CA GLY A 154 -11.44 -1.27 -25.86
C GLY A 154 -12.87 -1.82 -25.90
N ASP A 155 -13.85 -0.93 -26.13
CA ASP A 155 -15.28 -1.24 -26.06
C ASP A 155 -15.74 -2.30 -27.08
N ASN A 156 -15.06 -2.41 -28.20
CA ASN A 156 -15.37 -3.40 -29.24
C ASN A 156 -14.56 -4.71 -29.08
N GLY A 157 -13.85 -4.87 -27.96
CA GLY A 157 -12.96 -6.00 -27.70
C GLY A 157 -11.61 -5.94 -28.46
N GLU A 158 -11.31 -4.80 -29.10
CA GLU A 158 -9.99 -4.56 -29.71
C GLU A 158 -8.94 -4.31 -28.62
N VAL A 159 -7.71 -4.74 -28.89
CA VAL A 159 -6.56 -4.45 -28.02
C VAL A 159 -6.02 -3.07 -28.35
N ILE A 160 -6.04 -2.17 -27.38
CA ILE A 160 -5.42 -0.83 -27.48
C ILE A 160 -3.93 -1.01 -27.22
N SER A 161 -3.12 -0.98 -28.28
CA SER A 161 -1.68 -1.23 -28.20
C SER A 161 -0.95 -0.19 -27.32
N GLY A 162 -0.09 -0.67 -26.43
CA GLY A 162 0.66 0.15 -25.48
C GLY A 162 -0.13 0.51 -24.23
N TYR A 163 0.43 1.42 -23.42
CA TYR A 163 -0.25 1.89 -22.22
C TYR A 163 -1.37 2.86 -22.54
N SER A 164 -2.51 2.65 -21.93
CA SER A 164 -3.68 3.51 -22.01
C SER A 164 -4.32 3.69 -20.62
N VAL A 165 -5.24 4.65 -20.54
CA VAL A 165 -6.05 4.92 -19.34
C VAL A 165 -7.46 4.45 -19.64
N PRO A 166 -7.85 3.21 -19.24
CA PRO A 166 -9.19 2.70 -19.49
C PRO A 166 -10.27 3.50 -18.76
N GLY A 167 -9.96 4.08 -17.60
CA GLY A 167 -10.93 4.91 -16.91
C GLY A 167 -10.46 5.46 -15.56
N THR A 168 -11.43 6.10 -14.89
CA THR A 168 -11.25 6.72 -13.57
C THR A 168 -12.17 6.06 -12.55
N PHE A 169 -11.79 6.14 -11.27
CA PHE A 169 -12.56 5.57 -10.18
C PHE A 169 -12.63 6.51 -8.97
N GLY A 170 -13.68 6.35 -8.18
CA GLY A 170 -13.81 6.92 -6.85
C GLY A 170 -13.49 5.88 -5.79
N LEU A 171 -13.02 6.36 -4.64
CA LEU A 171 -12.78 5.50 -3.49
C LEU A 171 -13.25 6.18 -2.20
N VAL A 172 -13.84 5.41 -1.31
CA VAL A 172 -14.19 5.82 0.05
C VAL A 172 -13.91 4.66 1.01
N GLY A 173 -13.44 4.98 2.20
CA GLY A 173 -13.12 3.96 3.20
C GLY A 173 -12.69 4.55 4.52
N THR A 174 -12.07 3.75 5.32
CA THR A 174 -11.46 4.19 6.57
C THR A 174 -10.26 3.34 6.91
N TYR A 175 -9.22 3.94 7.44
CA TYR A 175 -8.29 3.21 8.29
C TYR A 175 -8.88 3.19 9.70
N THR A 176 -8.74 2.05 10.38
CA THR A 176 -9.27 1.90 11.74
C THR A 176 -8.17 1.33 12.62
N LYS A 177 -7.93 1.95 13.77
CA LYS A 177 -7.06 1.44 14.82
C LYS A 177 -7.92 0.97 15.99
N ILE A 178 -7.70 -0.26 16.45
CA ILE A 178 -8.36 -0.86 17.61
C ILE A 178 -7.26 -1.27 18.59
N GLU A 179 -7.13 -0.54 19.68
CA GLU A 179 -6.15 -0.83 20.72
C GLU A 179 -6.64 -1.97 21.61
N ILE A 180 -5.88 -3.05 21.70
CA ILE A 180 -6.17 -4.18 22.56
C ILE A 180 -5.35 -4.06 23.85
N THR A 181 -4.07 -3.71 23.73
CA THR A 181 -3.16 -3.36 24.82
C THR A 181 -2.19 -2.30 24.34
N ASP A 182 -1.32 -1.80 25.21
CA ASP A 182 -0.25 -0.85 24.84
C ASP A 182 0.71 -1.39 23.76
N LYS A 183 0.71 -2.70 23.52
CA LYS A 183 1.60 -3.37 22.54
C LYS A 183 0.88 -4.10 21.44
N ILE A 184 -0.44 -4.32 21.56
CA ILE A 184 -1.23 -5.08 20.60
C ILE A 184 -2.33 -4.20 20.07
N TRP A 185 -2.43 -4.09 18.77
CA TRP A 185 -3.53 -3.42 18.10
C TRP A 185 -3.95 -4.18 16.84
N LEU A 186 -5.18 -3.95 16.46
CA LEU A 186 -5.76 -4.42 15.21
C LEU A 186 -6.06 -3.22 14.31
N ASN A 187 -5.97 -3.43 13.03
CA ASN A 187 -6.52 -2.54 12.02
C ASN A 187 -7.56 -3.28 11.20
N TYR A 188 -8.64 -2.58 10.85
CA TYR A 188 -9.57 -3.01 9.83
C TYR A 188 -9.81 -1.85 8.88
N ASN A 189 -9.42 -2.00 7.64
CA ASN A 189 -9.34 -0.96 6.64
C ASN A 189 -10.21 -1.30 5.43
N PRO A 190 -11.55 -1.20 5.54
CA PRO A 190 -12.42 -1.40 4.40
C PRO A 190 -12.31 -0.24 3.42
N MET A 191 -12.25 -0.57 2.12
CA MET A 191 -12.17 0.39 1.02
C MET A 191 -13.14 0.01 -0.07
N TRP A 192 -14.14 0.84 -0.30
CA TRP A 192 -15.03 0.70 -1.43
C TRP A 192 -14.53 1.57 -2.58
N MET A 193 -14.45 0.96 -3.76
CA MET A 193 -14.06 1.63 -5.00
C MET A 193 -15.14 1.41 -6.05
N THR A 194 -15.37 2.42 -6.89
CA THR A 194 -16.33 2.34 -7.99
C THR A 194 -15.79 3.07 -9.21
N THR A 195 -16.08 2.56 -10.38
CA THR A 195 -15.78 3.23 -11.64
C THR A 195 -16.59 4.53 -11.76
N LEU A 196 -15.99 5.58 -12.31
CA LEU A 196 -16.62 6.89 -12.52
C LEU A 196 -16.79 7.22 -14.00
N SER A 197 -15.74 6.99 -14.79
CA SER A 197 -15.75 7.27 -16.22
C SER A 197 -14.68 6.45 -16.93
N GLY A 198 -14.82 6.27 -18.23
CA GLY A 198 -13.87 5.53 -19.05
C GLY A 198 -14.54 4.82 -20.22
N SER A 199 -13.90 3.79 -20.75
CA SER A 199 -14.53 2.90 -21.72
C SER A 199 -15.76 2.20 -21.11
N THR A 200 -16.69 1.76 -21.94
CA THR A 200 -17.87 1.01 -21.48
C THR A 200 -17.45 -0.25 -20.72
N LEU A 201 -16.45 -0.96 -21.25
CA LEU A 201 -15.92 -2.15 -20.59
C LEU A 201 -15.38 -1.84 -19.21
N TYR A 202 -14.63 -0.75 -19.04
CA TYR A 202 -14.11 -0.36 -17.72
C TYR A 202 -15.22 0.08 -16.77
N THR A 203 -16.20 0.86 -17.24
CA THR A 203 -17.27 1.35 -16.38
C THR A 203 -18.20 0.25 -15.90
N GLU A 204 -18.34 -0.85 -16.66
CA GLU A 204 -19.17 -1.98 -16.30
C GLU A 204 -18.41 -3.10 -15.58
N ALA A 205 -17.12 -3.28 -15.89
CA ALA A 205 -16.34 -4.45 -15.46
C ALA A 205 -14.91 -4.12 -14.95
N GLY A 206 -14.63 -2.88 -14.60
CA GLY A 206 -13.29 -2.40 -14.24
C GLY A 206 -12.73 -2.96 -12.92
N PHE A 207 -13.57 -3.53 -12.08
CA PHE A 207 -13.16 -4.17 -10.83
C PHE A 207 -13.58 -5.64 -10.84
N ASN A 208 -12.66 -6.52 -11.29
CA ASN A 208 -12.88 -7.97 -11.26
C ASN A 208 -14.18 -8.44 -11.96
N GLY A 209 -14.55 -7.77 -13.06
CA GLY A 209 -15.77 -8.05 -13.81
C GLY A 209 -17.01 -7.27 -13.36
N GLU A 210 -16.85 -6.34 -12.43
CA GLU A 210 -17.90 -5.51 -11.85
C GLU A 210 -17.54 -4.02 -11.89
N SER A 211 -18.52 -3.15 -11.72
CA SER A 211 -18.33 -1.69 -11.70
C SER A 211 -17.82 -1.16 -10.35
N SER A 212 -17.83 -1.97 -9.31
CA SER A 212 -17.37 -1.59 -7.97
C SER A 212 -16.76 -2.78 -7.24
N VAL A 213 -16.02 -2.50 -6.18
CA VAL A 213 -15.44 -3.52 -5.30
C VAL A 213 -15.32 -3.00 -3.87
N LEU A 214 -15.67 -3.84 -2.91
CA LEU A 214 -15.32 -3.64 -1.51
C LEU A 214 -14.08 -4.47 -1.18
N ALA A 215 -12.97 -3.80 -0.96
CA ALA A 215 -11.72 -4.40 -0.51
C ALA A 215 -11.63 -4.35 1.01
N HIS A 216 -11.10 -5.41 1.60
CA HIS A 216 -10.87 -5.55 3.02
C HIS A 216 -9.38 -5.72 3.30
N GLU A 217 -8.87 -5.00 4.29
CA GLU A 217 -7.57 -5.27 4.89
C GLU A 217 -7.76 -5.40 6.40
N VAL A 218 -7.24 -6.48 6.96
CA VAL A 218 -7.10 -6.65 8.40
C VAL A 218 -5.61 -6.75 8.72
N ALA A 219 -5.17 -6.09 9.80
CA ALA A 219 -3.84 -6.30 10.32
C ALA A 219 -3.90 -6.55 11.83
N ALA A 220 -3.15 -7.56 12.30
CA ALA A 220 -2.86 -7.79 13.70
C ALA A 220 -1.39 -7.47 13.97
N SER A 221 -1.12 -6.66 14.97
CA SER A 221 0.19 -6.06 15.18
C SER A 221 0.66 -6.21 16.62
N TYR A 222 1.97 -6.45 16.78
CA TYR A 222 2.63 -6.52 18.08
C TYR A 222 3.88 -5.64 18.10
N GLN A 223 3.95 -4.73 19.06
CA GLN A 223 5.08 -3.82 19.29
C GLN A 223 6.09 -4.47 20.27
N PHE A 224 7.25 -4.85 19.75
CA PHE A 224 8.33 -5.42 20.60
C PHE A 224 9.08 -4.33 21.37
N THR A 225 9.47 -3.29 20.65
CA THR A 225 10.12 -2.09 21.21
C THR A 225 9.46 -0.84 20.62
N PRO A 226 9.68 0.37 21.14
CA PRO A 226 9.11 1.58 20.56
C PRO A 226 9.40 1.77 19.07
N ARG A 227 10.48 1.17 18.55
CA ARG A 227 10.93 1.28 17.16
C ARG A 227 10.71 0.03 16.31
N PHE A 228 10.27 -1.10 16.89
CA PHE A 228 10.19 -2.37 16.17
C PHE A 228 8.87 -3.10 16.44
N ASN A 229 8.18 -3.44 15.36
CA ASN A 229 6.96 -4.24 15.41
C ASN A 229 6.93 -5.36 14.36
N VAL A 230 6.06 -6.33 14.60
CA VAL A 230 5.64 -7.32 13.62
C VAL A 230 4.15 -7.17 13.36
N ARG A 231 3.75 -7.36 12.10
CA ARG A 231 2.38 -7.24 11.65
C ARG A 231 2.03 -8.41 10.73
N TYR A 232 0.89 -9.03 11.00
CA TYR A 232 0.24 -9.94 10.08
C TYR A 232 -0.85 -9.18 9.34
N PHE A 233 -0.90 -9.30 8.02
CA PHE A 233 -1.94 -8.72 7.18
C PHE A 233 -2.68 -9.79 6.42
N ALA A 234 -3.97 -9.56 6.21
CA ALA A 234 -4.79 -10.28 5.27
C ALA A 234 -5.60 -9.27 4.43
N ASN A 235 -5.55 -9.42 3.10
CA ASN A 235 -6.27 -8.58 2.15
C ASN A 235 -7.13 -9.47 1.26
N TRP A 236 -8.40 -9.13 1.09
CA TRP A 236 -9.33 -9.83 0.22
C TRP A 236 -10.40 -8.85 -0.29
N THR A 237 -11.21 -9.26 -1.24
CA THR A 237 -12.35 -8.49 -1.73
C THR A 237 -13.66 -9.22 -1.43
N GLU A 238 -14.79 -8.53 -1.59
CA GLU A 238 -16.12 -9.17 -1.48
C GLU A 238 -16.33 -10.33 -2.47
N TYR A 239 -15.52 -10.40 -3.53
CA TYR A 239 -15.57 -11.47 -4.56
C TYR A 239 -14.64 -12.64 -4.24
N SER A 240 -13.87 -12.59 -3.16
CA SER A 240 -12.93 -13.65 -2.75
C SER A 240 -13.14 -14.04 -1.29
N GLN A 241 -12.78 -15.27 -0.94
CA GLN A 241 -12.80 -15.68 0.47
C GLN A 241 -11.54 -15.19 1.17
N PHE A 242 -11.65 -14.96 2.47
CA PHE A 242 -10.50 -14.54 3.31
C PHE A 242 -9.26 -15.42 3.11
N LYS A 243 -9.43 -16.76 3.06
CA LYS A 243 -8.32 -17.73 2.89
C LYS A 243 -7.62 -17.64 1.54
N ASP A 244 -8.34 -17.13 0.50
CA ASP A 244 -7.86 -17.04 -0.87
C ASP A 244 -7.28 -15.62 -1.16
N GLY A 245 -7.33 -14.76 -0.15
CA GLY A 245 -6.75 -13.42 -0.18
C GLY A 245 -5.22 -13.41 -0.10
N GLU A 246 -4.64 -12.24 -0.09
CA GLU A 246 -3.21 -12.06 0.13
C GLU A 246 -2.89 -12.07 1.62
N HIS A 247 -1.90 -12.86 2.03
CA HIS A 247 -1.45 -12.95 3.40
C HIS A 247 0.03 -12.57 3.49
N ARG A 248 0.39 -11.76 4.51
CA ARG A 248 1.79 -11.42 4.73
C ARG A 248 2.11 -11.24 6.22
N ILE A 249 3.35 -11.55 6.57
CA ILE A 249 3.97 -11.18 7.84
C ILE A 249 5.06 -10.15 7.52
N GLU A 250 5.02 -9.03 8.20
CA GLU A 250 5.91 -7.90 7.95
C GLU A 250 6.55 -7.44 9.26
N PHE A 251 7.84 -7.23 9.22
CA PHE A 251 8.65 -6.64 10.28
C PHE A 251 8.96 -5.20 9.91
N ASN A 252 8.73 -4.27 10.82
CA ASN A 252 8.96 -2.84 10.57
C ASN A 252 9.85 -2.27 11.65
N TYR A 253 10.79 -1.45 11.23
CA TYR A 253 11.71 -0.73 12.10
C TYR A 253 11.68 0.76 11.78
N GLN A 254 11.46 1.57 12.81
CA GLN A 254 11.56 3.03 12.75
C GLN A 254 13.01 3.45 13.03
N ILE A 255 13.58 4.24 12.13
CA ILE A 255 14.95 4.74 12.21
C ILE A 255 14.99 6.03 13.04
#